data_ad5804ee6058946086ec1cb036d496e9
#
_entry.id   ad5804ee6058946086ec1cb036d496e9
#
_cell.length_a   1.000
_cell.length_b   1.000
_cell.length_c   1.000
_cell.angle_alpha   90.00
_cell.angle_beta   90.00
_cell.angle_gamma   90.00
#
_symmetry.space_group_name_H-M   'P 1'
#
loop_
_entity.id
_entity.type
_entity.pdbx_description
1 polymer ?
#
loop_
_entity_poly.entity_id
_entity_poly.type
_entity_poly.pdbx_seq_one_letter_code
_entity_poly.pdbx_strand_id
1 'polypeptide(L)'
;TYPYHKLNFTLSGYPLIFSCMLVINLLSCTLTAQLRKQQKVIMEREALLRTAELEKMRANLLRAVSHDLRTPLTGIIGNSSLYLEQADVMADAEKKELIFSIQSDANWLLNLVENLLTVTRIQGDNLLINTRPEPVEEVVSEALERVKKRFPDVKIHASVPEEMLFIPMDPVLIEQVIINLIENAIVHSETNEPIDFTVSVTENKVSFCIKDYGKGIDPQKLPTLFDGGDASGMNSY
;
A
#
# COMPACT_ATOMS: atom_id res chain seq x y z
N THR A 1 6.62 -26.96 -73.39
CA THR A 1 5.25 -26.44 -73.54
C THR A 1 4.61 -26.39 -72.19
N TYR A 2 4.50 -25.20 -71.57
CA TYR A 2 3.82 -25.00 -70.33
C TYR A 2 2.30 -25.00 -70.55
N PRO A 3 1.48 -25.67 -69.68
CA PRO A 3 0.05 -25.61 -69.81
C PRO A 3 -0.46 -24.24 -69.41
N TYR A 4 -1.02 -23.51 -70.36
CA TYR A 4 -1.76 -22.31 -70.07
C TYR A 4 -3.06 -22.69 -69.36
N HIS A 5 -3.17 -22.37 -68.07
CA HIS A 5 -4.46 -22.48 -67.38
C HIS A 5 -5.35 -21.31 -67.86
N LYS A 6 -6.24 -21.62 -68.82
CA LYS A 6 -7.28 -20.67 -69.21
C LYS A 6 -8.38 -20.73 -68.15
N LEU A 7 -8.51 -19.67 -67.34
CA LEU A 7 -9.67 -19.45 -66.53
C LEU A 7 -10.87 -19.13 -67.43
N ASN A 8 -11.69 -20.12 -67.72
CA ASN A 8 -12.92 -19.92 -68.46
C ASN A 8 -14.02 -19.42 -67.50
N PHE A 9 -14.35 -18.14 -67.58
CA PHE A 9 -15.47 -17.53 -66.91
C PHE A 9 -16.75 -17.85 -67.70
N THR A 10 -17.54 -18.87 -67.31
CA THR A 10 -18.88 -19.08 -67.82
C THR A 10 -19.83 -18.07 -67.19
N LEU A 11 -20.48 -17.25 -68.05
CA LEU A 11 -21.18 -15.99 -67.68
C LEU A 11 -22.38 -16.14 -66.73
N SER A 12 -22.86 -17.34 -66.36
CA SER A 12 -24.12 -17.48 -65.60
C SER A 12 -24.00 -17.64 -64.10
N GLY A 13 -22.85 -18.06 -63.54
CA GLY A 13 -22.69 -18.28 -62.10
C GLY A 13 -21.79 -17.28 -61.36
N TYR A 14 -20.80 -16.74 -62.05
CA TYR A 14 -19.78 -15.86 -61.44
C TYR A 14 -20.28 -14.50 -60.89
N PRO A 15 -21.22 -13.80 -61.57
CA PRO A 15 -21.69 -12.52 -61.06
C PRO A 15 -22.46 -12.67 -59.76
N LEU A 16 -23.13 -13.80 -59.52
CA LEU A 16 -23.84 -14.06 -58.25
C LEU A 16 -22.81 -14.27 -57.10
N ILE A 17 -21.79 -15.10 -57.35
CA ILE A 17 -20.73 -15.37 -56.36
C ILE A 17 -19.96 -14.06 -56.05
N PHE A 18 -19.62 -13.29 -57.06
CA PHE A 18 -18.93 -12.00 -56.85
C PHE A 18 -19.78 -11.02 -56.06
N SER A 19 -21.08 -10.89 -56.37
CA SER A 19 -22.00 -10.04 -55.61
C SER A 19 -22.17 -10.50 -54.16
N CYS A 20 -22.27 -11.78 -53.92
CA CYS A 20 -22.31 -12.34 -52.56
C CYS A 20 -21.03 -12.06 -51.78
N MET A 21 -19.84 -12.25 -52.39
CA MET A 21 -18.56 -11.95 -51.78
C MET A 21 -18.41 -10.44 -51.46
N LEU A 22 -18.87 -9.58 -52.35
CA LEU A 22 -18.82 -8.13 -52.17
C LEU A 22 -19.72 -7.69 -51.00
N VAL A 23 -20.95 -8.25 -50.92
CA VAL A 23 -21.84 -7.98 -49.78
C VAL A 23 -21.26 -8.49 -48.45
N ILE A 24 -20.70 -9.71 -48.44
CA ILE A 24 -20.06 -10.25 -47.22
C ILE A 24 -18.88 -9.38 -46.80
N ASN A 25 -18.01 -8.95 -47.72
CA ASN A 25 -16.90 -8.09 -47.41
C ASN A 25 -17.35 -6.71 -46.87
N LEU A 26 -18.38 -6.13 -47.47
CA LEU A 26 -18.94 -4.85 -47.01
C LEU A 26 -19.56 -4.94 -45.62
N LEU A 27 -20.31 -6.00 -45.34
CA LEU A 27 -20.86 -6.29 -44.02
C LEU A 27 -19.78 -6.55 -43.00
N SER A 28 -18.76 -7.35 -43.35
CA SER A 28 -17.61 -7.60 -42.47
C SER A 28 -16.84 -6.34 -42.16
N CYS A 29 -16.61 -5.47 -43.15
CA CYS A 29 -15.93 -4.19 -42.97
C CYS A 29 -16.72 -3.25 -42.05
N THR A 30 -18.03 -3.09 -42.30
CA THR A 30 -18.89 -2.24 -41.45
C THR A 30 -19.02 -2.75 -40.03
N LEU A 31 -19.18 -4.07 -39.84
CA LEU A 31 -19.23 -4.69 -38.52
C LEU A 31 -17.90 -4.51 -37.77
N THR A 32 -16.78 -4.75 -38.43
CA THR A 32 -15.46 -4.56 -37.82
C THR A 32 -15.22 -3.09 -37.42
N ALA A 33 -15.63 -2.15 -38.26
CA ALA A 33 -15.53 -0.71 -37.97
C ALA A 33 -16.38 -0.32 -36.76
N GLN A 34 -17.62 -0.85 -36.65
CA GLN A 34 -18.48 -0.63 -35.49
C GLN A 34 -17.89 -1.24 -34.22
N LEU A 35 -17.40 -2.48 -34.26
CA LEU A 35 -16.76 -3.11 -33.11
C LEU A 35 -15.54 -2.34 -32.63
N ARG A 36 -14.68 -1.89 -33.53
CA ARG A 36 -13.51 -1.05 -33.17
C ARG A 36 -13.93 0.27 -32.54
N LYS A 37 -14.99 0.90 -33.03
CA LYS A 37 -15.51 2.15 -32.45
C LYS A 37 -16.06 1.91 -31.05
N GLN A 38 -16.81 0.81 -30.84
CA GLN A 38 -17.32 0.44 -29.52
C GLN A 38 -16.17 0.13 -28.54
N GLN A 39 -15.16 -0.64 -28.96
CA GLN A 39 -13.98 -0.94 -28.13
C GLN A 39 -13.25 0.33 -27.72
N LYS A 40 -13.08 1.29 -28.64
CA LYS A 40 -12.43 2.57 -28.32
C LYS A 40 -13.22 3.36 -27.25
N VAL A 41 -14.53 3.45 -27.39
CA VAL A 41 -15.40 4.13 -26.40
C VAL A 41 -15.34 3.44 -25.04
N ILE A 42 -15.32 2.10 -25.01
CA ILE A 42 -15.20 1.34 -23.76
C ILE A 42 -13.84 1.64 -23.08
N MET A 43 -12.74 1.59 -23.84
CA MET A 43 -11.40 1.88 -23.30
C MET A 43 -11.28 3.33 -22.78
N GLU A 44 -11.85 4.30 -23.50
CA GLU A 44 -11.88 5.70 -23.06
C GLU A 44 -12.69 5.86 -21.77
N ARG A 45 -13.83 5.18 -21.67
CA ARG A 45 -14.67 5.19 -20.47
C ARG A 45 -13.97 4.52 -19.27
N GLU A 46 -13.31 3.39 -19.49
CA GLU A 46 -12.53 2.72 -18.43
C GLU A 46 -11.37 3.60 -17.94
N ALA A 47 -10.67 4.26 -18.85
CA ALA A 47 -9.60 5.20 -18.49
C ALA A 47 -10.13 6.36 -17.63
N LEU A 48 -11.29 6.95 -18.02
CA LEU A 48 -11.94 8.01 -17.25
C LEU A 48 -12.40 7.52 -15.87
N LEU A 49 -12.95 6.32 -15.78
CA LEU A 49 -13.36 5.74 -14.49
C LEU A 49 -12.16 5.53 -13.57
N ARG A 50 -11.06 4.99 -14.09
CA ARG A 50 -9.82 4.81 -13.31
C ARG A 50 -9.27 6.16 -12.80
N THR A 51 -9.26 7.18 -13.63
CA THR A 51 -8.81 8.52 -13.18
C THR A 51 -9.74 9.11 -12.13
N ALA A 52 -11.05 8.97 -12.27
CA ALA A 52 -12.02 9.42 -11.30
C ALA A 52 -11.92 8.66 -9.95
N GLU A 53 -11.67 7.35 -9.99
CA GLU A 53 -11.43 6.54 -8.80
C GLU A 53 -10.15 6.95 -8.07
N LEU A 54 -9.06 7.20 -8.80
CA LEU A 54 -7.80 7.70 -8.22
C LEU A 54 -7.99 9.07 -7.57
N GLU A 55 -8.68 10.00 -8.22
CA GLU A 55 -8.98 11.32 -7.64
C GLU A 55 -9.85 11.21 -6.39
N LYS A 56 -10.85 10.34 -6.40
CA LYS A 56 -11.70 10.07 -5.22
C LYS A 56 -10.86 9.49 -4.07
N MET A 57 -9.97 8.54 -4.38
CA MET A 57 -9.07 7.95 -3.39
C MET A 57 -8.13 9.02 -2.80
N ARG A 58 -7.52 9.87 -3.64
CA ARG A 58 -6.68 11.00 -3.19
C ARG A 58 -7.45 11.95 -2.28
N ALA A 59 -8.67 12.32 -2.66
CA ALA A 59 -9.51 13.21 -1.86
C ALA A 59 -9.88 12.60 -0.49
N ASN A 60 -10.20 11.33 -0.46
CA ASN A 60 -10.49 10.61 0.79
C ASN A 60 -9.25 10.51 1.68
N LEU A 61 -8.09 10.20 1.10
CA LEU A 61 -6.81 10.13 1.79
C LEU A 61 -6.46 11.49 2.43
N LEU A 62 -6.56 12.59 1.67
CA LEU A 62 -6.32 13.93 2.18
C LEU A 62 -7.27 14.32 3.32
N ARG A 63 -8.54 13.88 3.24
CA ARG A 63 -9.52 14.14 4.30
C ARG A 63 -9.19 13.37 5.57
N ALA A 64 -8.85 12.08 5.44
CA ALA A 64 -8.44 11.23 6.57
C ALA A 64 -7.18 11.79 7.23
N VAL A 65 -6.13 12.06 6.44
CA VAL A 65 -4.88 12.65 6.93
C VAL A 65 -5.13 13.99 7.64
N SER A 66 -5.99 14.86 7.08
CA SER A 66 -6.31 16.16 7.71
C SER A 66 -7.02 16.00 9.05
N HIS A 67 -7.90 15.00 9.17
CA HIS A 67 -8.56 14.69 10.43
C HIS A 67 -7.54 14.17 11.45
N ASP A 68 -6.71 13.22 11.05
CA ASP A 68 -5.76 12.57 11.93
C ASP A 68 -4.61 13.49 12.37
N LEU A 69 -4.24 14.48 11.54
CA LEU A 69 -3.30 15.55 11.94
C LEU A 69 -3.92 16.51 12.96
N ARG A 70 -5.22 16.80 12.85
CA ARG A 70 -5.88 17.79 13.69
C ARG A 70 -5.96 17.38 15.16
N THR A 71 -6.23 16.11 15.43
CA THR A 71 -6.41 15.60 16.80
C THR A 71 -5.18 15.79 17.67
N PRO A 72 -4.00 15.25 17.33
CA PRO A 72 -2.78 15.45 18.13
C PRO A 72 -2.32 16.92 18.15
N LEU A 73 -2.49 17.64 17.05
CA LEU A 73 -2.15 19.07 17.02
C LEU A 73 -3.02 19.87 18.00
N THR A 74 -4.30 19.55 18.12
CA THR A 74 -5.18 20.17 19.11
C THR A 74 -4.75 19.78 20.53
N GLY A 75 -4.33 18.53 20.76
CA GLY A 75 -3.76 18.07 22.03
C GLY A 75 -2.51 18.83 22.42
N ILE A 76 -1.55 18.97 21.48
CA ILE A 76 -0.31 19.76 21.71
C ILE A 76 -0.64 21.20 22.07
N ILE A 77 -1.52 21.86 21.29
CA ILE A 77 -1.90 23.25 21.54
C ILE A 77 -2.60 23.39 22.90
N GLY A 78 -3.57 22.53 23.20
CA GLY A 78 -4.32 22.55 24.45
C GLY A 78 -3.42 22.32 25.66
N ASN A 79 -2.59 21.29 25.64
CA ASN A 79 -1.67 20.99 26.74
C ASN A 79 -0.60 22.08 26.91
N SER A 80 -0.11 22.68 25.82
CA SER A 80 0.82 23.80 25.87
C SER A 80 0.17 25.05 26.46
N SER A 81 -1.06 25.39 26.09
CA SER A 81 -1.80 26.51 26.63
C SER A 81 -2.07 26.33 28.12
N LEU A 82 -2.50 25.14 28.52
CA LEU A 82 -2.73 24.78 29.93
C LEU A 82 -1.46 24.91 30.75
N TYR A 83 -0.33 24.44 30.23
CA TYR A 83 0.96 24.59 30.88
C TYR A 83 1.33 26.07 31.07
N LEU A 84 1.16 26.90 30.02
CA LEU A 84 1.53 28.33 30.09
C LEU A 84 0.63 29.11 31.05
N GLU A 85 -0.65 28.76 31.17
CA GLU A 85 -1.62 29.45 32.02
C GLU A 85 -1.52 29.04 33.49
N GLN A 86 -1.17 27.79 33.79
CA GLN A 86 -1.26 27.25 35.13
C GLN A 86 0.04 26.65 35.70
N ALA A 87 1.18 26.83 35.02
CA ALA A 87 2.47 26.26 35.44
C ALA A 87 2.88 26.68 36.89
N ASP A 88 2.49 27.86 37.35
CA ASP A 88 2.85 28.33 38.68
C ASP A 88 2.06 27.65 39.80
N VAL A 89 0.90 27.12 39.52
CA VAL A 89 0.00 26.47 40.49
C VAL A 89 -0.05 24.95 40.36
N MET A 90 0.46 24.38 39.26
CA MET A 90 0.49 22.94 39.00
C MET A 90 1.55 22.22 39.79
N ALA A 91 1.27 21.01 40.22
CA ALA A 91 2.26 20.08 40.77
C ALA A 91 3.27 19.64 39.68
N ASP A 92 4.51 19.34 40.11
CA ASP A 92 5.57 18.93 39.20
C ASP A 92 5.23 17.60 38.44
N ALA A 93 4.41 16.74 39.03
CA ALA A 93 3.91 15.53 38.40
C ALA A 93 2.97 15.85 37.22
N GLU A 94 2.04 16.79 37.40
CA GLU A 94 1.11 17.25 36.37
C GLU A 94 1.82 17.93 35.19
N LYS A 95 2.84 18.77 35.51
CA LYS A 95 3.69 19.38 34.50
C LYS A 95 4.38 18.33 33.62
N LYS A 96 4.95 17.30 34.25
CA LYS A 96 5.61 16.22 33.52
C LYS A 96 4.63 15.44 32.63
N GLU A 97 3.43 15.19 33.10
CA GLU A 97 2.39 14.49 32.35
C GLU A 97 1.97 15.27 31.10
N LEU A 98 1.76 16.60 31.24
CA LEU A 98 1.47 17.48 30.10
C LEU A 98 2.60 17.48 29.06
N ILE A 99 3.85 17.62 29.50
CA ILE A 99 5.01 17.62 28.59
C ILE A 99 5.16 16.25 27.91
N PHE A 100 4.94 15.16 28.64
CA PHE A 100 4.97 13.82 28.07
C PHE A 100 3.88 13.63 27.02
N SER A 101 2.65 14.10 27.29
CA SER A 101 1.54 14.08 26.30
C SER A 101 1.89 14.89 25.05
N ILE A 102 2.43 16.11 25.19
CA ILE A 102 2.87 16.92 24.04
C ILE A 102 3.94 16.18 23.22
N GLN A 103 4.90 15.57 23.89
CA GLN A 103 5.98 14.83 23.23
C GLN A 103 5.43 13.60 22.48
N SER A 104 4.49 12.88 23.10
CA SER A 104 3.82 11.72 22.48
C SER A 104 3.07 12.11 21.21
N ASP A 105 2.24 13.17 21.29
CA ASP A 105 1.48 13.68 20.16
C ASP A 105 2.40 14.18 19.02
N ALA A 106 3.51 14.85 19.36
CA ALA A 106 4.49 15.31 18.38
C ALA A 106 5.20 14.14 17.67
N ASN A 107 5.58 13.10 18.41
CA ASN A 107 6.19 11.90 17.84
C ASN A 107 5.20 11.14 16.94
N TRP A 108 3.93 11.07 17.34
CA TRP A 108 2.88 10.48 16.51
C TRP A 108 2.70 11.23 15.19
N LEU A 109 2.70 12.58 15.22
CA LEU A 109 2.65 13.41 14.01
C LEU A 109 3.85 13.17 13.09
N LEU A 110 5.05 13.04 13.64
CA LEU A 110 6.25 12.77 12.86
C LEU A 110 6.12 11.44 12.11
N ASN A 111 5.68 10.39 12.78
CA ASN A 111 5.45 9.08 12.16
C ASN A 111 4.39 9.14 11.07
N LEU A 112 3.29 9.88 11.29
CA LEU A 112 2.23 10.02 10.29
C LEU A 112 2.77 10.71 9.02
N VAL A 113 3.61 11.74 9.17
CA VAL A 113 4.26 12.42 8.04
C VAL A 113 5.21 11.49 7.29
N GLU A 114 6.03 10.71 7.98
CA GLU A 114 6.94 9.73 7.37
C GLU A 114 6.16 8.66 6.58
N ASN A 115 5.07 8.15 7.15
CA ASN A 115 4.19 7.19 6.47
C ASN A 115 3.55 7.82 5.22
N LEU A 116 3.09 9.07 5.30
CA LEU A 116 2.50 9.79 4.16
C LEU A 116 3.53 10.01 3.04
N LEU A 117 4.76 10.38 3.38
CA LEU A 117 5.85 10.52 2.41
C LEU A 117 6.16 9.17 1.72
N THR A 118 6.11 8.09 2.46
CA THR A 118 6.30 6.74 1.89
C THR A 118 5.19 6.40 0.90
N VAL A 119 3.91 6.65 1.26
CA VAL A 119 2.76 6.44 0.36
C VAL A 119 2.86 7.31 -0.89
N THR A 120 3.25 8.59 -0.76
CA THR A 120 3.40 9.49 -1.92
C THR A 120 4.53 9.08 -2.85
N ARG A 121 5.62 8.51 -2.34
CA ARG A 121 6.70 7.92 -3.17
C ARG A 121 6.22 6.73 -3.99
N ILE A 122 5.33 5.90 -3.40
CA ILE A 122 4.79 4.70 -4.06
C ILE A 122 3.72 5.07 -5.10
N GLN A 123 2.97 6.17 -4.92
CA GLN A 123 1.87 6.59 -5.81
C GLN A 123 2.28 7.53 -6.97
N GLY A 124 3.52 7.97 -7.04
CA GLY A 124 4.02 8.80 -8.16
C GLY A 124 4.01 8.05 -9.49
N ASP A 125 3.78 8.76 -10.61
CA ASP A 125 3.74 8.21 -11.98
C ASP A 125 5.04 7.50 -12.43
N ASN A 126 6.09 7.60 -11.63
CA ASN A 126 7.33 6.84 -11.74
C ASN A 126 7.53 5.99 -10.49
N LEU A 127 6.79 4.90 -10.38
CA LEU A 127 7.03 3.79 -9.45
C LEU A 127 8.41 3.15 -9.71
N LEU A 128 9.46 3.89 -9.46
CA LEU A 128 10.79 3.33 -9.38
C LEU A 128 10.99 2.80 -7.96
N ILE A 129 10.29 1.71 -7.63
CA ILE A 129 10.74 0.86 -6.53
C ILE A 129 12.14 0.42 -6.95
N ASN A 130 13.14 0.95 -6.28
CA ASN A 130 14.53 0.65 -6.60
C ASN A 130 14.92 -0.71 -6.04
N THR A 131 14.40 -1.76 -6.67
CA THR A 131 14.73 -3.13 -6.27
C THR A 131 16.14 -3.48 -6.74
N ARG A 132 16.98 -3.80 -5.79
CA ARG A 132 18.31 -4.35 -6.02
C ARG A 132 18.54 -5.54 -5.07
N PRO A 133 19.44 -6.46 -5.41
CA PRO A 133 19.79 -7.55 -4.49
C PRO A 133 20.37 -6.97 -3.20
N GLU A 134 19.63 -7.09 -2.10
CA GLU A 134 20.04 -6.61 -0.77
C GLU A 134 20.12 -7.77 0.21
N PRO A 135 21.09 -7.77 1.13
CA PRO A 135 21.21 -8.79 2.15
C PRO A 135 20.07 -8.65 3.16
N VAL A 136 19.29 -9.71 3.32
CA VAL A 136 18.11 -9.74 4.22
C VAL A 136 18.51 -9.44 5.67
N GLU A 137 19.63 -10.00 6.12
CA GLU A 137 20.14 -9.82 7.48
C GLU A 137 20.42 -8.35 7.82
N GLU A 138 20.96 -7.60 6.88
CA GLU A 138 21.31 -6.19 7.05
C GLU A 138 20.03 -5.34 7.24
N VAL A 139 19.04 -5.53 6.34
CA VAL A 139 17.75 -4.82 6.41
C VAL A 139 16.98 -5.14 7.69
N VAL A 140 17.00 -6.41 8.10
CA VAL A 140 16.37 -6.85 9.35
C VAL A 140 17.08 -6.23 10.57
N SER A 141 18.39 -6.26 10.59
CA SER A 141 19.18 -5.71 11.69
C SER A 141 18.96 -4.21 11.87
N GLU A 142 18.96 -3.45 10.76
CA GLU A 142 18.68 -2.01 10.80
C GLU A 142 17.26 -1.72 11.32
N ALA A 143 16.26 -2.47 10.86
CA ALA A 143 14.88 -2.33 11.33
C ALA A 143 14.78 -2.61 12.84
N LEU A 144 15.36 -3.71 13.31
CA LEU A 144 15.32 -4.08 14.73
C LEU A 144 16.08 -3.09 15.62
N GLU A 145 17.22 -2.56 15.16
CA GLU A 145 17.94 -1.52 15.89
C GLU A 145 17.11 -0.25 16.06
N ARG A 146 16.40 0.19 15.02
CA ARG A 146 15.51 1.37 15.09
C ARG A 146 14.37 1.14 16.08
N VAL A 147 13.72 -0.03 16.01
CA VAL A 147 12.67 -0.40 16.98
C VAL A 147 13.22 -0.40 18.41
N LYS A 148 14.39 -1.00 18.63
CA LYS A 148 15.01 -1.10 19.96
C LYS A 148 15.42 0.26 20.54
N LYS A 149 15.85 1.21 19.70
CA LYS A 149 16.14 2.59 20.13
C LYS A 149 14.87 3.30 20.63
N ARG A 150 13.72 3.01 20.02
CA ARG A 150 12.44 3.64 20.37
C ARG A 150 11.72 2.92 21.52
N PHE A 151 11.85 1.59 21.60
CA PHE A 151 11.23 0.73 22.59
C PHE A 151 12.28 -0.15 23.30
N PRO A 152 13.14 0.43 24.16
CA PRO A 152 14.28 -0.27 24.75
C PRO A 152 13.89 -1.47 25.64
N ASP A 153 12.70 -1.45 26.22
CA ASP A 153 12.21 -2.47 27.16
C ASP A 153 11.57 -3.69 26.45
N VAL A 154 11.31 -3.57 25.14
CA VAL A 154 10.66 -4.64 24.37
C VAL A 154 11.67 -5.75 24.03
N LYS A 155 11.25 -6.98 24.28
CA LYS A 155 12.02 -8.17 23.92
C LYS A 155 11.57 -8.68 22.56
N ILE A 156 12.52 -8.78 21.62
CA ILE A 156 12.30 -9.33 20.29
C ILE A 156 13.24 -10.51 20.09
N HIS A 157 12.68 -11.66 19.78
CA HIS A 157 13.42 -12.85 19.39
C HIS A 157 13.50 -12.89 17.87
N ALA A 158 14.65 -12.57 17.33
CA ALA A 158 14.89 -12.62 15.89
C ALA A 158 15.55 -13.92 15.48
N SER A 159 15.00 -14.60 14.50
CA SER A 159 15.57 -15.78 13.85
C SER A 159 15.68 -15.54 12.35
N VAL A 160 16.92 -15.42 11.87
CA VAL A 160 17.25 -15.23 10.46
C VAL A 160 18.08 -16.41 10.01
N PRO A 161 17.97 -16.91 8.76
CA PRO A 161 18.82 -17.99 8.24
C PRO A 161 20.30 -17.63 8.36
N GLU A 162 21.14 -18.64 8.69
CA GLU A 162 22.60 -18.44 8.81
C GLU A 162 23.29 -18.20 7.44
N GLU A 163 22.63 -18.64 6.36
CA GLU A 163 23.12 -18.42 5.00
C GLU A 163 22.83 -16.99 4.55
N MET A 164 23.85 -16.33 3.97
CA MET A 164 23.72 -14.98 3.44
C MET A 164 22.69 -14.97 2.29
N LEU A 165 21.55 -14.36 2.53
CA LEU A 165 20.41 -14.34 1.62
C LEU A 165 20.25 -12.97 0.97
N PHE A 166 20.38 -12.93 -0.38
CA PHE A 166 20.13 -11.73 -1.17
C PHE A 166 18.80 -11.85 -1.89
N ILE A 167 17.92 -10.86 -1.70
CA ILE A 167 16.65 -10.79 -2.43
C ILE A 167 16.50 -9.42 -3.11
N PRO A 168 15.86 -9.35 -4.29
CA PRO A 168 15.55 -8.08 -4.94
C PRO A 168 14.49 -7.34 -4.11
N MET A 169 14.90 -6.27 -3.42
CA MET A 169 13.99 -5.44 -2.62
C MET A 169 14.47 -3.99 -2.58
N ASP A 170 13.56 -3.09 -2.23
CA ASP A 170 13.90 -1.74 -1.81
C ASP A 170 14.11 -1.77 -0.29
N PRO A 171 15.35 -1.61 0.21
CA PRO A 171 15.67 -1.80 1.62
C PRO A 171 14.90 -0.83 2.52
N VAL A 172 14.73 0.42 2.09
CA VAL A 172 14.02 1.44 2.87
C VAL A 172 12.55 1.11 3.06
N LEU A 173 11.90 0.60 2.01
CA LEU A 173 10.49 0.22 2.08
C LEU A 173 10.28 -1.02 2.93
N ILE A 174 11.14 -2.04 2.77
CA ILE A 174 11.02 -3.28 3.56
C ILE A 174 11.34 -3.01 5.04
N GLU A 175 12.37 -2.22 5.32
CA GLU A 175 12.68 -1.77 6.68
C GLU A 175 11.47 -1.09 7.34
N GLN A 176 10.82 -0.15 6.62
CA GLN A 176 9.63 0.54 7.12
C GLN A 176 8.46 -0.42 7.38
N VAL A 177 8.24 -1.42 6.51
CA VAL A 177 7.21 -2.45 6.73
C VAL A 177 7.49 -3.24 8.00
N ILE A 178 8.74 -3.69 8.20
CA ILE A 178 9.14 -4.44 9.41
C ILE A 178 8.91 -3.59 10.66
N ILE A 179 9.38 -2.33 10.66
CA ILE A 179 9.19 -1.40 11.78
C ILE A 179 7.70 -1.23 12.10
N ASN A 180 6.88 -0.91 11.11
CA ASN A 180 5.44 -0.70 11.29
C ASN A 180 4.73 -1.92 11.86
N LEU A 181 5.07 -3.12 11.39
CA LEU A 181 4.45 -4.35 11.89
C LEU A 181 4.86 -4.67 13.33
N ILE A 182 6.14 -4.45 13.67
CA ILE A 182 6.62 -4.66 15.05
C ILE A 182 6.02 -3.59 15.98
N GLU A 183 5.97 -2.32 15.59
CA GLU A 183 5.33 -1.25 16.37
C GLU A 183 3.85 -1.55 16.60
N ASN A 184 3.13 -2.03 15.59
CA ASN A 184 1.75 -2.48 15.76
C ASN A 184 1.63 -3.62 16.77
N ALA A 185 2.52 -4.59 16.73
CA ALA A 185 2.57 -5.67 17.70
C ALA A 185 2.82 -5.14 19.13
N ILE A 186 3.74 -4.18 19.30
CA ILE A 186 4.04 -3.56 20.61
C ILE A 186 2.83 -2.82 21.17
N VAL A 187 2.19 -1.98 20.34
CA VAL A 187 1.12 -1.08 20.77
C VAL A 187 -0.19 -1.82 21.03
N HIS A 188 -0.50 -2.85 20.22
CA HIS A 188 -1.82 -3.49 20.23
C HIS A 188 -1.87 -4.86 20.91
N SER A 189 -0.73 -5.47 21.23
CA SER A 189 -0.70 -6.78 21.90
C SER A 189 -1.23 -6.71 23.33
N GLU A 190 -1.06 -5.59 24.02
CA GLU A 190 -1.41 -5.43 25.46
C GLU A 190 -0.75 -6.50 26.36
N THR A 191 0.42 -7.01 25.96
CA THR A 191 1.18 -8.03 26.68
C THR A 191 2.64 -7.64 26.77
N ASN A 192 3.34 -8.17 27.79
CA ASN A 192 4.80 -8.03 27.93
C ASN A 192 5.56 -9.25 27.37
N GLU A 193 4.86 -10.17 26.71
CA GLU A 193 5.50 -11.31 26.06
C GLU A 193 6.40 -10.85 24.92
N PRO A 194 7.51 -11.57 24.69
CA PRO A 194 8.42 -11.21 23.59
C PRO A 194 7.74 -11.38 22.24
N ILE A 195 8.14 -10.54 21.28
CA ILE A 195 7.72 -10.65 19.88
C ILE A 195 8.68 -11.55 19.15
N ASP A 196 8.16 -12.55 18.44
CA ASP A 196 8.97 -13.43 17.59
C ASP A 196 9.01 -12.89 16.17
N PHE A 197 10.22 -12.64 15.68
CA PHE A 197 10.49 -12.28 14.30
C PHE A 197 11.25 -13.40 13.61
N THR A 198 10.69 -13.99 12.57
CA THR A 198 11.28 -15.13 11.88
C THR A 198 11.37 -14.88 10.39
N VAL A 199 12.53 -15.08 9.80
CA VAL A 199 12.72 -15.14 8.35
C VAL A 199 12.83 -16.60 7.94
N SER A 200 11.98 -17.04 7.02
CA SER A 200 12.01 -18.39 6.48
C SER A 200 12.12 -18.37 4.96
N VAL A 201 12.87 -19.34 4.43
CA VAL A 201 13.12 -19.48 2.99
C VAL A 201 12.45 -20.77 2.51
N THR A 202 11.66 -20.66 1.47
CA THR A 202 11.15 -21.79 0.69
C THR A 202 11.67 -21.68 -0.74
N GLU A 203 11.52 -22.71 -1.58
CA GLU A 203 12.12 -22.79 -2.92
C GLU A 203 12.05 -21.52 -3.76
N ASN A 204 10.96 -20.73 -3.62
CA ASN A 204 10.72 -19.53 -4.44
C ASN A 204 10.27 -18.30 -3.63
N LYS A 205 10.29 -18.35 -2.29
CA LYS A 205 9.78 -17.27 -1.46
C LYS A 205 10.59 -17.10 -0.19
N VAL A 206 10.79 -15.85 0.19
CA VAL A 206 11.28 -15.46 1.51
C VAL A 206 10.09 -14.90 2.27
N SER A 207 9.83 -15.41 3.45
CA SER A 207 8.73 -15.00 4.31
C SER A 207 9.27 -14.35 5.58
N PHE A 208 8.82 -13.13 5.84
CA PHE A 208 9.04 -12.42 7.10
C PHE A 208 7.80 -12.62 7.96
N CYS A 209 7.96 -13.26 9.10
CA CYS A 209 6.86 -13.54 10.03
C CYS A 209 7.10 -12.79 11.34
N ILE A 210 6.13 -11.99 11.74
CA ILE A 210 6.12 -11.30 13.03
C ILE A 210 4.94 -11.86 13.81
N LYS A 211 5.21 -12.38 14.99
CA LYS A 211 4.21 -12.99 15.86
C LYS A 211 4.23 -12.31 17.20
N ASP A 212 3.10 -11.74 17.59
CA ASP A 212 2.79 -11.30 18.93
C ASP A 212 1.94 -12.33 19.68
N TYR A 213 1.85 -12.18 20.97
CA TYR A 213 1.06 -13.05 21.87
C TYR A 213 -0.05 -12.25 22.56
N GLY A 214 -0.55 -11.22 21.87
CA GLY A 214 -1.59 -10.34 22.35
C GLY A 214 -3.00 -10.88 22.13
N LYS A 215 -3.97 -9.97 22.30
CA LYS A 215 -5.41 -10.27 22.16
C LYS A 215 -5.85 -10.67 20.75
N GLY A 216 -4.99 -10.48 19.75
CA GLY A 216 -5.28 -10.74 18.33
C GLY A 216 -6.29 -9.76 17.73
N ILE A 217 -6.65 -10.02 16.47
CA ILE A 217 -7.60 -9.21 15.69
C ILE A 217 -8.93 -9.96 15.63
N ASP A 218 -10.04 -9.23 15.78
CA ASP A 218 -11.39 -9.78 15.61
C ASP A 218 -11.53 -10.47 14.25
N PRO A 219 -11.92 -11.77 14.21
CA PRO A 219 -12.09 -12.50 12.96
C PRO A 219 -13.02 -11.82 11.94
N GLN A 220 -13.98 -11.00 12.39
CA GLN A 220 -14.87 -10.26 11.51
C GLN A 220 -14.18 -9.10 10.79
N LYS A 221 -13.09 -8.56 11.34
CA LYS A 221 -12.30 -7.46 10.77
C LYS A 221 -11.18 -7.94 9.83
N LEU A 222 -10.76 -9.20 9.94
CA LEU A 222 -9.67 -9.77 9.12
C LEU A 222 -9.87 -9.63 7.61
N PRO A 223 -11.07 -9.88 7.03
CA PRO A 223 -11.26 -9.77 5.58
C PRO A 223 -11.13 -8.35 5.06
N THR A 224 -11.41 -7.34 5.89
CA THR A 224 -11.42 -5.92 5.48
C THR A 224 -10.18 -5.15 5.95
N LEU A 225 -9.23 -5.82 6.60
CA LEU A 225 -8.05 -5.19 7.20
C LEU A 225 -7.19 -4.42 6.18
N PHE A 226 -7.14 -4.92 4.94
CA PHE A 226 -6.35 -4.32 3.85
C PHE A 226 -7.21 -3.59 2.80
N ASP A 227 -8.54 -3.60 2.95
CA ASP A 227 -9.46 -3.00 1.97
C ASP A 227 -9.67 -1.49 2.17
N GLY A 228 -8.94 -0.87 3.10
CA GLY A 228 -9.06 0.56 3.40
C GLY A 228 -10.40 0.95 4.04
N GLY A 229 -11.11 -0.05 4.61
CA GLY A 229 -12.36 0.16 5.34
C GLY A 229 -12.10 0.77 6.71
N ASP A 230 -12.77 1.89 6.95
CA ASP A 230 -12.96 2.62 8.22
C ASP A 230 -11.86 2.46 9.29
N ALA A 231 -10.81 3.26 9.16
CA ALA A 231 -9.87 3.56 10.25
C ALA A 231 -10.56 4.28 11.44
N SER A 232 -11.86 4.59 11.33
CA SER A 232 -12.64 5.28 12.35
C SER A 232 -12.96 4.44 13.60
N GLY A 233 -12.59 3.16 13.61
CA GLY A 233 -12.74 2.29 14.77
C GLY A 233 -11.48 2.09 15.64
N MET A 234 -10.34 2.70 15.26
CA MET A 234 -9.06 2.51 15.98
C MET A 234 -8.70 3.63 16.97
N ASN A 235 -9.50 4.70 17.02
CA ASN A 235 -9.30 5.80 17.97
C ASN A 235 -10.35 5.79 19.07
N SER A 236 -10.29 4.78 19.92
CA SER A 236 -10.96 4.82 21.22
C SER A 236 -10.07 4.10 22.20
N TYR A 237 -9.05 4.83 22.70
CA TYR A 237 -8.54 4.77 24.08
C TYR A 237 -7.47 5.85 24.25
#